data_0e51974ddd1fef6e2fc7c7a000257342
#
_entry.id   0e51974ddd1fef6e2fc7c7a000257342
#
_cell.length_a   1.000
_cell.length_b   1.000
_cell.length_c   1.000
_cell.angle_alpha   90.00
_cell.angle_beta   90.00
_cell.angle_gamma   90.00
#
_symmetry.space_group_name_H-M   'P 1'
#
loop_
_entity.id
_entity.type
_entity.pdbx_description
1 polymer ?
#
loop_
_entity_poly.entity_id
_entity_poly.type
_entity_poly.pdbx_seq_one_letter_code
_entity_poly.pdbx_strand_id
1 'polypeptide(L)'
;MPTVIKGQPTSAEVIAMLKAEDRPVLLAFSCGKDSLGAWCALRDAGIEVVPAYMWGVPHLNFVDEEIEHYQELFGCEIRQYPHPSFYRILNSCSAQTPARVRAIAELDMQVPTYEQTWGAIKADLGLPQDTWVADGVRAADSIVRRASFVRNGVMKRTTHKVSPIADMLKGELMDLLDRHGVDLPVDYRIWGRSWDGTDYRFIEPMAREMPEEYAYLKRWWPLLDTELYRGRYIAESVKAAQGSTAADTGYQQRNKNEAKRRSIATDGASVMRVCFSRRADMDKFCRRVGMDDMIVPYEAAERAFPATDDGRRAQRIAEPRLGRLGNTPFASMDYTGDLQADSFAEADVILSTMEAADRHPTGRAFTDTSLYRCIVFPCREDMEDFCRRRRLLRLGFQFLDGSRWMATA
;
A
#
# COMPACT_ATOMS: atom_id res chain seq x y z
N MET A 1 23.09 1.60 25.92
CA MET A 1 23.55 0.25 25.50
C MET A 1 22.64 -0.27 24.42
N PRO A 2 23.16 -0.84 23.33
CA PRO A 2 22.33 -1.38 22.24
C PRO A 2 21.36 -2.45 22.75
N THR A 3 20.30 -2.66 21.98
CA THR A 3 19.27 -3.67 22.31
C THR A 3 19.80 -5.08 22.07
N VAL A 4 19.98 -5.88 23.11
CA VAL A 4 20.41 -7.27 22.93
C VAL A 4 19.33 -8.09 22.23
N ILE A 5 19.65 -8.68 21.09
CA ILE A 5 18.78 -9.60 20.34
C ILE A 5 19.32 -11.02 20.57
N LYS A 6 18.59 -11.82 21.35
CA LYS A 6 19.06 -13.14 21.77
C LYS A 6 19.44 -14.04 20.57
N GLY A 7 20.69 -14.52 20.58
CA GLY A 7 21.20 -15.43 19.57
C GLY A 7 21.51 -14.79 18.21
N GLN A 8 21.53 -13.47 18.13
CA GLN A 8 21.85 -12.74 16.91
C GLN A 8 23.13 -11.92 17.09
N PRO A 9 23.91 -11.71 16.01
CA PRO A 9 25.04 -10.81 16.03
C PRO A 9 24.58 -9.36 16.28
N THR A 10 25.46 -8.58 16.87
CA THR A 10 25.31 -7.13 17.03
C THR A 10 25.41 -6.42 15.68
N SER A 11 24.91 -5.18 15.60
CA SER A 11 25.08 -4.34 14.41
C SER A 11 26.55 -4.18 14.00
N ALA A 12 27.46 -4.03 14.98
CA ALA A 12 28.89 -3.95 14.70
C ALA A 12 29.45 -5.24 14.07
N GLU A 13 29.05 -6.41 14.57
CA GLU A 13 29.44 -7.70 13.99
C GLU A 13 28.84 -7.90 12.60
N VAL A 14 27.57 -7.54 12.38
CA VAL A 14 26.90 -7.58 11.07
C VAL A 14 27.66 -6.71 10.06
N ILE A 15 27.98 -5.48 10.41
CA ILE A 15 28.74 -4.56 9.55
C ILE A 15 30.14 -5.09 9.28
N ALA A 16 30.81 -5.66 10.27
CA ALA A 16 32.12 -6.28 10.08
C ALA A 16 32.07 -7.48 9.11
N MET A 17 31.00 -8.31 9.18
CA MET A 17 30.80 -9.41 8.22
C MET A 17 30.56 -8.89 6.80
N LEU A 18 29.72 -7.86 6.63
CA LEU A 18 29.50 -7.25 5.31
C LEU A 18 30.79 -6.65 4.74
N LYS A 19 31.56 -5.97 5.57
CA LYS A 19 32.86 -5.40 5.16
C LYS A 19 33.85 -6.48 4.72
N ALA A 20 33.87 -7.63 5.40
CA ALA A 20 34.76 -8.73 5.05
C ALA A 20 34.42 -9.39 3.71
N GLU A 21 33.19 -9.22 3.20
CA GLU A 21 32.79 -9.68 1.87
C GLU A 21 33.35 -8.78 0.75
N ASP A 22 33.78 -7.55 1.07
CA ASP A 22 34.35 -6.56 0.13
C ASP A 22 33.51 -6.36 -1.12
N ARG A 23 32.18 -6.20 -0.92
CA ARG A 23 31.18 -6.07 -1.99
C ARG A 23 30.21 -4.95 -1.67
N PRO A 24 29.63 -4.29 -2.69
CA PRO A 24 28.60 -3.28 -2.47
C PRO A 24 27.37 -3.88 -1.81
N VAL A 25 26.66 -3.05 -1.01
CA VAL A 25 25.40 -3.38 -0.37
C VAL A 25 24.29 -2.53 -0.97
N LEU A 26 23.24 -3.17 -1.46
CA LEU A 26 22.03 -2.50 -1.94
C LEU A 26 21.23 -2.04 -0.73
N LEU A 27 20.97 -0.75 -0.62
CA LEU A 27 20.17 -0.18 0.47
C LEU A 27 18.72 0.02 0.04
N ALA A 28 17.79 -0.60 0.76
CA ALA A 28 16.36 -0.29 0.70
C ALA A 28 16.11 1.10 1.30
N PHE A 29 16.36 2.13 0.50
CA PHE A 29 16.27 3.51 0.92
C PHE A 29 14.81 3.98 0.94
N SER A 30 14.42 4.74 1.96
CA SER A 30 13.03 5.20 2.14
C SER A 30 12.95 6.67 2.57
N CYS A 31 14.01 7.44 2.44
CA CYS A 31 14.18 8.79 3.00
C CYS A 31 13.98 8.86 4.53
N GLY A 32 13.53 7.80 5.18
CA GLY A 32 13.28 7.78 6.62
C GLY A 32 14.54 7.66 7.45
N LYS A 33 14.51 8.18 8.69
CA LYS A 33 15.65 8.19 9.64
C LYS A 33 16.38 6.85 9.79
N ASP A 34 15.63 5.74 9.70
CA ASP A 34 16.20 4.42 9.93
C ASP A 34 16.99 3.94 8.68
N SER A 35 16.55 4.25 7.47
CA SER A 35 17.32 3.98 6.25
C SER A 35 18.53 4.91 6.11
N LEU A 36 18.38 6.18 6.52
CA LEU A 36 19.50 7.13 6.60
C LEU A 36 20.55 6.66 7.58
N GLY A 37 20.15 6.21 8.78
CA GLY A 37 21.08 5.66 9.75
C GLY A 37 21.78 4.37 9.30
N ALA A 38 21.09 3.50 8.61
CA ALA A 38 21.70 2.31 7.99
C ALA A 38 22.75 2.73 6.94
N TRP A 39 22.46 3.75 6.14
CA TRP A 39 23.40 4.31 5.18
C TRP A 39 24.67 4.85 5.84
N CYS A 40 24.50 5.73 6.83
CA CYS A 40 25.63 6.31 7.58
C CYS A 40 26.48 5.22 8.24
N ALA A 41 25.85 4.24 8.90
CA ALA A 41 26.57 3.17 9.59
C ALA A 41 27.40 2.28 8.62
N LEU A 42 26.88 1.99 7.43
CA LEU A 42 27.59 1.24 6.39
C LEU A 42 28.76 2.06 5.82
N ARG A 43 28.54 3.35 5.56
CA ARG A 43 29.58 4.25 5.05
C ARG A 43 30.73 4.47 6.06
N ASP A 44 30.41 4.61 7.34
CA ASP A 44 31.43 4.72 8.41
C ASP A 44 32.36 3.49 8.42
N ALA A 45 31.84 2.34 8.06
CA ALA A 45 32.64 1.13 7.92
C ALA A 45 33.42 1.06 6.59
N GLY A 46 33.23 2.01 5.67
CA GLY A 46 33.84 2.00 4.35
C GLY A 46 33.24 0.97 3.38
N ILE A 47 31.95 0.65 3.58
CA ILE A 47 31.20 -0.23 2.67
C ILE A 47 30.56 0.64 1.60
N GLU A 48 30.69 0.22 0.33
CA GLU A 48 29.99 0.84 -0.79
C GLU A 48 28.49 0.59 -0.66
N VAL A 49 27.71 1.68 -0.63
CA VAL A 49 26.24 1.62 -0.52
C VAL A 49 25.62 2.07 -1.82
N VAL A 50 24.80 1.20 -2.41
CA VAL A 50 24.01 1.49 -3.61
C VAL A 50 22.55 1.68 -3.15
N PRO A 51 22.05 2.92 -3.06
CA PRO A 51 20.68 3.16 -2.59
C PRO A 51 19.66 2.96 -3.71
N ALA A 52 18.52 2.34 -3.38
CA ALA A 52 17.37 2.23 -4.25
C ALA A 52 16.11 2.65 -3.48
N TYR A 53 15.41 3.65 -4.00
CA TYR A 53 14.15 4.12 -3.43
C TYR A 53 12.96 3.45 -4.14
N MET A 54 12.01 2.95 -3.37
CA MET A 54 10.77 2.40 -3.92
C MET A 54 9.60 3.33 -3.60
N TRP A 55 9.09 4.02 -4.62
CA TRP A 55 7.97 4.94 -4.46
C TRP A 55 6.62 4.21 -4.34
N GLY A 56 5.77 4.70 -3.45
CA GLY A 56 4.37 4.27 -3.32
C GLY A 56 3.43 5.00 -4.28
N VAL A 57 3.83 6.20 -4.69
CA VAL A 57 3.19 7.05 -5.71
C VAL A 57 4.31 7.72 -6.49
N PRO A 58 4.33 7.64 -7.83
CA PRO A 58 5.36 8.31 -8.63
C PRO A 58 5.17 9.83 -8.59
N HIS A 59 6.26 10.59 -8.80
CA HIS A 59 6.24 12.04 -9.01
C HIS A 59 5.56 12.86 -7.88
N LEU A 60 5.78 12.50 -6.65
CA LEU A 60 5.47 13.37 -5.52
C LEU A 60 6.63 14.35 -5.34
N ASN A 61 6.38 15.65 -5.52
CA ASN A 61 7.45 16.66 -5.54
C ASN A 61 8.27 16.66 -4.24
N PHE A 62 7.62 16.60 -3.08
CA PHE A 62 8.32 16.57 -1.80
C PHE A 62 9.25 15.34 -1.64
N VAL A 63 8.92 14.22 -2.29
CA VAL A 63 9.77 13.03 -2.31
C VAL A 63 10.93 13.22 -3.28
N ASP A 64 10.67 13.76 -4.45
CA ASP A 64 11.71 14.00 -5.46
C ASP A 64 12.74 15.01 -4.94
N GLU A 65 12.30 16.10 -4.30
CA GLU A 65 13.16 17.09 -3.63
C GLU A 65 14.04 16.45 -2.54
N GLU A 66 13.48 15.56 -1.72
CA GLU A 66 14.23 14.86 -0.67
C GLU A 66 15.25 13.88 -1.27
N ILE A 67 14.91 13.21 -2.36
CA ILE A 67 15.85 12.33 -3.06
C ILE A 67 17.01 13.14 -3.63
N GLU A 68 16.73 14.26 -4.29
CA GLU A 68 17.76 15.17 -4.79
C GLU A 68 18.67 15.64 -3.67
N HIS A 69 18.12 16.09 -2.54
CA HIS A 69 18.87 16.49 -1.36
C HIS A 69 19.82 15.39 -0.87
N TYR A 70 19.34 14.15 -0.73
CA TYR A 70 20.20 13.06 -0.26
C TYR A 70 21.19 12.59 -1.31
N GLN A 71 20.89 12.71 -2.61
CA GLN A 71 21.88 12.49 -3.67
C GLN A 71 23.05 13.46 -3.56
N GLU A 72 22.77 14.75 -3.33
CA GLU A 72 23.79 15.76 -3.11
C GLU A 72 24.59 15.50 -1.83
N LEU A 73 23.91 15.23 -0.72
CA LEU A 73 24.54 14.98 0.60
C LEU A 73 25.48 13.78 0.58
N PHE A 74 25.06 12.70 -0.08
CA PHE A 74 25.81 11.46 -0.11
C PHE A 74 26.71 11.31 -1.36
N GLY A 75 26.55 12.17 -2.35
CA GLY A 75 27.35 12.19 -3.56
C GLY A 75 27.15 10.93 -4.43
N CYS A 76 25.93 10.38 -4.47
CA CYS A 76 25.60 9.22 -5.30
C CYS A 76 24.15 9.28 -5.81
N GLU A 77 23.92 8.63 -6.94
CA GLU A 77 22.58 8.51 -7.53
C GLU A 77 21.69 7.60 -6.68
N ILE A 78 20.43 8.01 -6.47
CA ILE A 78 19.39 7.20 -5.84
C ILE A 78 18.37 6.86 -6.92
N ARG A 79 18.44 5.64 -7.44
CA ARG A 79 17.46 5.19 -8.43
C ARG A 79 16.13 4.89 -7.80
N GLN A 80 15.06 5.23 -8.55
CA GLN A 80 13.68 5.14 -8.09
C GLN A 80 12.92 4.02 -8.82
N TYR A 81 12.20 3.20 -8.05
CA TYR A 81 11.48 2.03 -8.55
C TYR A 81 10.06 1.98 -7.97
N PRO A 82 9.10 1.30 -8.65
CA PRO A 82 7.78 1.11 -8.10
C PRO A 82 7.80 0.16 -6.91
N HIS A 83 7.17 0.58 -5.82
CA HIS A 83 6.97 -0.32 -4.69
C HIS A 83 5.82 -1.32 -4.99
N PRO A 84 5.92 -2.60 -4.62
CA PRO A 84 4.82 -3.56 -4.83
C PRO A 84 3.46 -3.10 -4.29
N SER A 85 3.46 -2.25 -3.25
CA SER A 85 2.22 -1.69 -2.71
C SER A 85 1.53 -0.70 -3.64
N PHE A 86 2.20 -0.06 -4.59
CA PHE A 86 1.58 0.76 -5.60
C PHE A 86 0.51 -0.03 -6.38
N TYR A 87 0.90 -1.16 -6.95
CA TYR A 87 -0.02 -2.04 -7.69
C TYR A 87 -1.10 -2.62 -6.78
N ARG A 88 -0.75 -3.03 -5.58
CA ARG A 88 -1.69 -3.57 -4.61
C ARG A 88 -2.73 -2.55 -4.19
N ILE A 89 -2.35 -1.29 -3.96
CA ILE A 89 -3.26 -0.22 -3.59
C ILE A 89 -4.15 0.16 -4.78
N LEU A 90 -3.63 0.29 -5.99
CA LEU A 90 -4.44 0.53 -7.18
C LEU A 90 -5.43 -0.61 -7.42
N ASN A 91 -4.92 -1.82 -7.44
CA ASN A 91 -5.74 -3.01 -7.55
C ASN A 91 -6.79 -3.11 -6.43
N SER A 92 -6.62 -2.50 -5.25
CA SER A 92 -7.66 -2.46 -4.22
C SER A 92 -8.88 -1.63 -4.60
N CYS A 93 -8.82 -0.88 -5.68
CA CYS A 93 -9.87 0.02 -6.13
C CYS A 93 -10.35 0.99 -5.05
N SER A 94 -9.54 1.20 -3.99
CA SER A 94 -9.85 2.13 -2.93
C SER A 94 -9.95 3.54 -3.48
N ALA A 95 -10.96 4.30 -3.06
CA ALA A 95 -11.20 5.67 -3.50
C ALA A 95 -11.23 5.86 -5.04
N GLN A 96 -11.61 4.83 -5.78
CA GLN A 96 -11.75 4.85 -7.24
C GLN A 96 -13.19 5.02 -7.67
N THR A 97 -13.40 5.72 -8.79
CA THR A 97 -14.70 5.79 -9.44
C THR A 97 -15.07 4.44 -10.08
N PRO A 98 -16.35 4.13 -10.31
CA PRO A 98 -16.75 2.89 -10.98
C PRO A 98 -16.14 2.70 -12.37
N ALA A 99 -15.92 3.80 -13.11
CA ALA A 99 -15.29 3.74 -14.43
C ALA A 99 -13.81 3.31 -14.32
N ARG A 100 -13.07 3.88 -13.36
CA ARG A 100 -11.68 3.50 -13.09
C ARG A 100 -11.54 2.09 -12.54
N VAL A 101 -12.47 1.65 -11.70
CA VAL A 101 -12.49 0.27 -11.23
C VAL A 101 -12.52 -0.72 -12.39
N ARG A 102 -13.32 -0.43 -13.42
CA ARG A 102 -13.35 -1.26 -14.66
C ARG A 102 -12.03 -1.19 -15.41
N ALA A 103 -11.49 0.02 -15.59
CA ALA A 103 -10.19 0.18 -16.25
C ALA A 103 -9.07 -0.55 -15.50
N ILE A 104 -9.03 -0.47 -14.16
CA ILE A 104 -8.07 -1.19 -13.33
C ILE A 104 -8.21 -2.70 -13.50
N ALA A 105 -9.45 -3.21 -13.54
CA ALA A 105 -9.71 -4.63 -13.76
C ALA A 105 -9.30 -5.09 -15.17
N GLU A 106 -9.46 -4.22 -16.18
CA GLU A 106 -9.03 -4.50 -17.55
C GLU A 106 -7.50 -4.46 -17.73
N LEU A 107 -6.81 -3.63 -16.95
CA LEU A 107 -5.34 -3.56 -16.94
C LEU A 107 -4.70 -4.83 -16.37
N ASP A 108 -5.41 -5.60 -15.53
CA ASP A 108 -4.94 -6.85 -14.91
C ASP A 108 -3.51 -6.75 -14.35
N MET A 109 -3.25 -5.69 -13.59
CA MET A 109 -1.92 -5.40 -13.09
C MET A 109 -1.43 -6.48 -12.11
N GLN A 110 -0.35 -7.15 -12.46
CA GLN A 110 0.28 -8.13 -11.59
C GLN A 110 1.00 -7.43 -10.43
N VAL A 111 0.90 -8.00 -9.23
CA VAL A 111 1.62 -7.49 -8.06
C VAL A 111 2.89 -8.31 -7.88
N PRO A 112 4.08 -7.74 -8.10
CA PRO A 112 5.31 -8.46 -7.92
C PRO A 112 5.54 -8.78 -6.45
N THR A 113 6.22 -9.88 -6.18
CA THR A 113 6.74 -10.17 -4.85
C THR A 113 7.94 -9.26 -4.55
N TYR A 114 8.25 -9.09 -3.27
CA TYR A 114 9.49 -8.36 -2.90
C TYR A 114 10.76 -9.03 -3.44
N GLU A 115 10.77 -10.34 -3.56
CA GLU A 115 11.91 -11.08 -4.11
C GLU A 115 12.10 -10.76 -5.60
N GLN A 116 11.03 -10.81 -6.37
CA GLN A 116 11.05 -10.40 -7.78
C GLN A 116 11.49 -8.93 -7.93
N THR A 117 10.93 -8.03 -7.09
CA THR A 117 11.30 -6.60 -7.14
C THR A 117 12.79 -6.39 -6.86
N TRP A 118 13.32 -7.00 -5.79
CA TRP A 118 14.75 -6.87 -5.50
C TRP A 118 15.65 -7.53 -6.56
N GLY A 119 15.21 -8.66 -7.11
CA GLY A 119 15.92 -9.31 -8.23
C GLY A 119 16.02 -8.38 -9.44
N ALA A 120 14.95 -7.67 -9.71
CA ALA A 120 14.89 -6.69 -10.77
C ALA A 120 15.82 -5.51 -10.55
N ILE A 121 15.69 -4.89 -9.41
CA ILE A 121 16.51 -3.74 -9.03
C ILE A 121 18.00 -4.10 -9.11
N LYS A 122 18.39 -5.27 -8.62
CA LYS A 122 19.77 -5.76 -8.75
C LYS A 122 20.22 -5.90 -10.20
N ALA A 123 19.36 -6.47 -11.04
CA ALA A 123 19.67 -6.63 -12.47
C ALA A 123 19.84 -5.28 -13.18
N ASP A 124 18.94 -4.33 -12.93
CA ASP A 124 19.01 -2.97 -13.49
C ASP A 124 20.25 -2.21 -13.04
N LEU A 125 20.63 -2.37 -11.76
CA LEU A 125 21.84 -1.75 -11.21
C LEU A 125 23.14 -2.52 -11.55
N GLY A 126 23.07 -3.60 -12.31
CA GLY A 126 24.23 -4.44 -12.64
C GLY A 126 24.82 -5.19 -11.44
N LEU A 127 24.04 -5.36 -10.37
CA LEU A 127 24.49 -6.04 -9.15
C LEU A 127 24.23 -7.56 -9.23
N PRO A 128 25.12 -8.38 -8.67
CA PRO A 128 24.88 -9.81 -8.53
C PRO A 128 23.60 -10.12 -7.76
N GLN A 129 22.90 -11.21 -8.11
CA GLN A 129 21.63 -11.57 -7.46
C GLN A 129 21.78 -11.93 -5.98
N ASP A 130 22.97 -12.32 -5.55
CA ASP A 130 23.31 -12.58 -4.15
C ASP A 130 23.81 -11.35 -3.37
N THR A 131 23.77 -10.15 -3.98
CA THR A 131 24.07 -8.89 -3.27
C THR A 131 23.13 -8.72 -2.08
N TRP A 132 23.68 -8.33 -0.93
CA TRP A 132 22.89 -8.05 0.27
C TRP A 132 22.00 -6.85 0.07
N VAL A 133 20.73 -6.99 0.48
CA VAL A 133 19.77 -5.88 0.60
C VAL A 133 19.70 -5.47 2.06
N ALA A 134 20.24 -4.31 2.38
CA ALA A 134 20.18 -3.72 3.70
C ALA A 134 18.88 -2.94 3.90
N ASP A 135 18.30 -3.04 5.10
CA ASP A 135 17.16 -2.23 5.54
C ASP A 135 17.47 -1.51 6.87
N GLY A 136 16.64 -0.50 7.20
CA GLY A 136 16.76 0.26 8.46
C GLY A 136 15.94 -0.34 9.62
N VAL A 137 15.55 -1.61 9.57
CA VAL A 137 14.68 -2.20 10.61
C VAL A 137 15.45 -2.40 11.92
N ARG A 138 14.85 -1.95 13.04
CA ARG A 138 15.43 -2.07 14.38
C ARG A 138 14.54 -2.87 15.33
N ALA A 139 15.17 -3.62 16.24
CA ALA A 139 14.47 -4.38 17.28
C ALA A 139 13.73 -3.48 18.29
N ALA A 140 14.21 -2.25 18.46
CA ALA A 140 13.63 -1.27 19.37
C ALA A 140 12.28 -0.71 18.88
N ASP A 141 11.96 -0.82 17.57
CA ASP A 141 10.75 -0.24 17.01
C ASP A 141 9.47 -0.97 17.42
N SER A 142 9.54 -2.28 17.61
CA SER A 142 8.39 -3.05 18.12
C SER A 142 8.78 -4.44 18.61
N ILE A 143 7.96 -4.98 19.52
CA ILE A 143 8.09 -6.36 20.02
C ILE A 143 8.02 -7.37 18.85
N VAL A 144 7.18 -7.10 17.84
CA VAL A 144 7.02 -7.96 16.67
C VAL A 144 8.31 -8.02 15.85
N ARG A 145 8.96 -6.86 15.60
CA ARG A 145 10.24 -6.80 14.88
C ARG A 145 11.34 -7.54 15.65
N ARG A 146 11.42 -7.32 16.97
CA ARG A 146 12.37 -8.04 17.83
C ARG A 146 12.16 -9.56 17.79
N ALA A 147 10.92 -10.04 17.91
CA ALA A 147 10.59 -11.46 17.81
C ALA A 147 10.91 -12.02 16.42
N SER A 148 10.72 -11.23 15.36
CA SER A 148 11.10 -11.62 14.00
C SER A 148 12.61 -11.82 13.86
N PHE A 149 13.43 -10.93 14.42
CA PHE A 149 14.88 -11.09 14.42
C PHE A 149 15.35 -12.34 15.17
N VAL A 150 14.77 -12.60 16.34
CA VAL A 150 15.09 -13.82 17.11
C VAL A 150 14.79 -15.09 16.31
N ARG A 151 13.69 -15.09 15.54
CA ARG A 151 13.25 -16.25 14.76
C ARG A 151 13.94 -16.39 13.42
N ASN A 152 14.10 -15.28 12.69
CA ASN A 152 14.52 -15.29 11.28
C ASN A 152 15.94 -14.78 11.05
N GLY A 153 16.58 -14.24 12.09
CA GLY A 153 17.91 -13.62 12.02
C GLY A 153 17.89 -12.16 11.56
N VAL A 154 18.94 -11.44 11.89
CA VAL A 154 19.24 -10.09 11.41
C VAL A 154 19.92 -10.13 10.03
N MET A 155 20.56 -11.26 9.69
CA MET A 155 21.09 -11.60 8.37
C MET A 155 20.37 -12.83 7.82
N LYS A 156 19.62 -12.67 6.76
CA LYS A 156 18.84 -13.75 6.11
C LYS A 156 19.55 -14.21 4.86
N ARG A 157 20.41 -15.23 4.99
CA ARG A 157 21.27 -15.71 3.90
C ARG A 157 20.50 -16.24 2.69
N THR A 158 19.32 -16.82 2.89
CA THR A 158 18.48 -17.38 1.80
C THR A 158 17.89 -16.30 0.89
N THR A 159 17.62 -15.11 1.43
CA THR A 159 17.03 -13.98 0.70
C THR A 159 18.00 -12.82 0.54
N HIS A 160 19.24 -12.97 1.02
CA HIS A 160 20.27 -11.91 1.04
C HIS A 160 19.75 -10.59 1.60
N LYS A 161 19.03 -10.65 2.73
CA LYS A 161 18.53 -9.46 3.46
C LYS A 161 19.27 -9.30 4.77
N VAL A 162 19.59 -8.05 5.11
CA VAL A 162 20.34 -7.72 6.32
C VAL A 162 19.81 -6.42 6.94
N SER A 163 19.79 -6.38 8.27
CA SER A 163 19.44 -5.18 9.06
C SER A 163 20.66 -4.71 9.84
N PRO A 164 21.51 -3.85 9.26
CA PRO A 164 22.83 -3.50 9.82
C PRO A 164 22.74 -2.65 11.10
N ILE A 165 21.59 -2.09 11.42
CA ILE A 165 21.35 -1.28 12.63
C ILE A 165 20.31 -1.94 13.56
N ALA A 166 20.16 -3.27 13.51
CA ALA A 166 19.09 -4.00 14.17
C ALA A 166 19.00 -3.79 15.69
N ASP A 167 20.12 -3.63 16.38
CA ASP A 167 20.19 -3.44 17.83
C ASP A 167 20.30 -1.97 18.27
N MET A 168 20.42 -1.02 17.33
CA MET A 168 20.62 0.39 17.60
C MET A 168 19.37 1.03 18.25
N LEU A 169 19.57 1.81 19.31
CA LEU A 169 18.53 2.60 19.95
C LEU A 169 18.27 3.91 19.18
N LYS A 170 17.10 4.51 19.44
CA LYS A 170 16.72 5.78 18.77
C LYS A 170 17.72 6.91 19.04
N GLY A 171 18.22 7.04 20.28
CA GLY A 171 19.22 8.06 20.62
C GLY A 171 20.51 7.85 19.84
N GLU A 172 21.06 6.62 19.82
CA GLU A 172 22.28 6.27 19.08
C GLU A 172 22.12 6.55 17.57
N LEU A 173 20.92 6.28 17.02
CA LEU A 173 20.59 6.58 15.64
C LEU A 173 20.59 8.10 15.36
N MET A 174 19.97 8.89 16.24
CA MET A 174 19.95 10.36 16.07
C MET A 174 21.34 10.95 16.20
N ASP A 175 22.13 10.49 17.17
CA ASP A 175 23.54 10.90 17.35
C ASP A 175 24.39 10.55 16.11
N LEU A 176 24.07 9.43 15.43
CA LEU A 176 24.74 9.05 14.18
C LEU A 176 24.37 10.02 13.05
N LEU A 177 23.08 10.32 12.86
CA LEU A 177 22.62 11.25 11.84
C LEU A 177 23.19 12.66 12.06
N ASP A 178 23.17 13.14 13.30
CA ASP A 178 23.72 14.46 13.67
C ASP A 178 25.23 14.57 13.36
N ARG A 179 26.02 13.50 13.62
CA ARG A 179 27.45 13.47 13.26
C ARG A 179 27.70 13.57 11.75
N HIS A 180 26.76 13.08 10.94
CA HIS A 180 26.84 13.16 9.47
C HIS A 180 26.17 14.41 8.90
N GLY A 181 25.61 15.29 9.74
CA GLY A 181 24.88 16.47 9.30
C GLY A 181 23.63 16.14 8.47
N VAL A 182 22.98 15.02 8.80
CA VAL A 182 21.81 14.53 8.07
C VAL A 182 20.54 15.10 8.69
N ASP A 183 19.87 16.00 7.98
CA ASP A 183 18.56 16.49 8.34
C ASP A 183 17.48 15.46 7.99
N LEU A 184 16.43 15.40 8.82
CA LEU A 184 15.28 14.54 8.52
C LEU A 184 14.36 15.18 7.48
N PRO A 185 13.72 14.39 6.62
CA PRO A 185 12.85 14.88 5.55
C PRO A 185 11.63 15.63 6.11
N VAL A 186 10.99 16.40 5.24
CA VAL A 186 9.80 17.22 5.56
C VAL A 186 8.66 16.40 6.17
N ASP A 187 8.58 15.12 5.85
CA ASP A 187 7.66 14.13 6.42
C ASP A 187 7.63 14.16 7.95
N TYR A 188 8.82 14.23 8.58
CA TYR A 188 8.95 14.22 10.03
C TYR A 188 8.41 15.48 10.67
N ARG A 189 8.48 16.61 9.98
CA ARG A 189 7.87 17.87 10.43
C ARG A 189 6.34 17.79 10.36
N ILE A 190 5.80 17.18 9.30
CA ILE A 190 4.35 17.16 9.05
C ILE A 190 3.68 15.99 9.80
N TRP A 191 4.25 14.79 9.75
CA TRP A 191 3.63 13.56 10.28
C TRP A 191 4.37 12.95 11.47
N GLY A 192 5.54 13.47 11.83
CA GLY A 192 6.41 12.88 12.86
C GLY A 192 7.02 11.53 12.44
N ARG A 193 6.88 11.15 11.16
CA ARG A 193 7.34 9.91 10.53
C ARG A 193 7.31 10.03 9.02
N SER A 194 7.95 9.08 8.33
CA SER A 194 7.85 9.00 6.88
C SER A 194 6.41 8.79 6.44
N TRP A 195 6.02 9.43 5.34
CA TRP A 195 4.75 9.22 4.67
C TRP A 195 4.68 7.78 4.10
N ASP A 196 3.59 7.06 4.38
CA ASP A 196 3.47 5.66 3.94
C ASP A 196 2.04 5.26 3.50
N GLY A 197 1.16 6.24 3.21
CA GLY A 197 -0.18 5.87 2.77
C GLY A 197 -1.18 7.00 2.59
N THR A 198 -2.39 6.62 2.25
CA THR A 198 -3.51 7.51 1.94
C THR A 198 -4.61 7.49 3.01
N ASP A 199 -4.31 7.03 4.22
CA ASP A 199 -5.25 7.12 5.34
C ASP A 199 -5.32 8.56 5.92
N TYR A 200 -6.37 8.83 6.67
CA TYR A 200 -6.68 10.15 7.21
C TYR A 200 -5.50 10.84 7.90
N ARG A 201 -4.64 10.09 8.59
CA ARG A 201 -3.49 10.64 9.34
C ARG A 201 -2.48 11.30 8.41
N PHE A 202 -2.37 10.81 7.17
CA PHE A 202 -1.46 11.34 6.16
C PHE A 202 -2.12 12.37 5.26
N ILE A 203 -3.33 12.09 4.77
CA ILE A 203 -3.96 12.97 3.78
C ILE A 203 -4.54 14.25 4.38
N GLU A 204 -4.94 14.27 5.66
CA GLU A 204 -5.45 15.49 6.29
C GLU A 204 -4.35 16.56 6.43
N PRO A 205 -3.17 16.26 7.01
CA PRO A 205 -2.07 17.22 7.02
C PRO A 205 -1.59 17.59 5.60
N MET A 206 -1.53 16.63 4.68
CA MET A 206 -1.14 16.90 3.30
C MET A 206 -2.11 17.85 2.60
N ALA A 207 -3.42 17.65 2.76
CA ALA A 207 -4.43 18.53 2.17
C ALA A 207 -4.34 19.97 2.70
N ARG A 208 -3.86 20.15 3.94
CA ARG A 208 -3.71 21.45 4.60
C ARG A 208 -2.38 22.13 4.26
N GLU A 209 -1.28 21.40 4.29
CA GLU A 209 0.08 21.93 4.20
C GLU A 209 0.71 21.78 2.82
N MET A 210 0.25 20.79 2.04
CA MET A 210 0.75 20.46 0.70
C MET A 210 -0.42 20.27 -0.29
N PRO A 211 -1.24 21.32 -0.55
CA PRO A 211 -2.47 21.17 -1.33
C PRO A 211 -2.23 20.73 -2.78
N GLU A 212 -1.08 21.03 -3.36
CA GLU A 212 -0.71 20.60 -4.72
C GLU A 212 -0.45 19.10 -4.76
N GLU A 213 0.28 18.57 -3.77
CA GLU A 213 0.51 17.12 -3.61
C GLU A 213 -0.79 16.38 -3.38
N TYR A 214 -1.66 16.94 -2.54
CA TYR A 214 -2.99 16.36 -2.33
C TYR A 214 -3.82 16.35 -3.63
N ALA A 215 -3.77 17.43 -4.41
CA ALA A 215 -4.42 17.48 -5.72
C ALA A 215 -3.82 16.47 -6.69
N TYR A 216 -2.50 16.27 -6.67
CA TYR A 216 -1.85 15.23 -7.46
C TYR A 216 -2.27 13.82 -7.03
N LEU A 217 -2.34 13.53 -5.73
CA LEU A 217 -2.86 12.24 -5.24
C LEU A 217 -4.29 11.97 -5.72
N LYS A 218 -5.13 12.99 -5.87
CA LYS A 218 -6.50 12.86 -6.40
C LYS A 218 -6.54 12.47 -7.87
N ARG A 219 -5.46 12.66 -8.64
CA ARG A 219 -5.35 12.07 -9.97
C ARG A 219 -5.29 10.55 -9.92
N TRP A 220 -4.69 9.96 -8.88
CA TRP A 220 -4.63 8.52 -8.66
C TRP A 220 -5.87 7.99 -7.95
N TRP A 221 -6.38 8.71 -6.96
CA TRP A 221 -7.51 8.34 -6.11
C TRP A 221 -8.57 9.44 -6.07
N PRO A 222 -9.45 9.54 -7.10
CA PRO A 222 -10.39 10.67 -7.24
C PRO A 222 -11.35 10.85 -6.08
N LEU A 223 -11.66 9.78 -5.36
CA LEU A 223 -12.57 9.79 -4.21
C LEU A 223 -11.83 9.89 -2.86
N LEU A 224 -10.58 10.39 -2.86
CA LEU A 224 -9.77 10.51 -1.66
C LEU A 224 -10.40 11.44 -0.61
N ASP A 225 -11.19 12.43 -1.03
CA ASP A 225 -11.96 13.29 -0.13
C ASP A 225 -12.90 12.50 0.80
N THR A 226 -13.35 11.32 0.38
CA THR A 226 -14.19 10.45 1.23
C THR A 226 -13.47 9.99 2.49
N GLU A 227 -12.14 9.82 2.42
CA GLU A 227 -11.34 9.47 3.59
C GLU A 227 -11.20 10.67 4.55
N LEU A 228 -11.10 11.90 4.04
CA LEU A 228 -11.14 13.10 4.88
C LEU A 228 -12.47 13.23 5.62
N TYR A 229 -13.60 13.01 4.92
CA TYR A 229 -14.93 13.01 5.56
C TYR A 229 -15.04 11.93 6.62
N ARG A 230 -14.65 10.71 6.28
CA ARG A 230 -14.66 9.57 7.21
C ARG A 230 -13.81 9.85 8.45
N GLY A 231 -12.61 10.37 8.27
CA GLY A 231 -11.69 10.67 9.36
C GLY A 231 -12.21 11.78 10.27
N ARG A 232 -12.76 12.86 9.70
CA ARG A 232 -13.37 13.95 10.47
C ARG A 232 -14.57 13.46 11.27
N TYR A 233 -15.48 12.71 10.66
CA TYR A 233 -16.64 12.14 11.33
C TYR A 233 -16.25 11.25 12.52
N ILE A 234 -15.23 10.40 12.34
CA ILE A 234 -14.70 9.55 13.42
C ILE A 234 -14.08 10.42 14.53
N ALA A 235 -13.29 11.43 14.17
CA ALA A 235 -12.67 12.32 15.15
C ALA A 235 -13.69 13.11 15.96
N GLU A 236 -14.75 13.62 15.33
CA GLU A 236 -15.86 14.30 15.99
C GLU A 236 -16.65 13.35 16.88
N SER A 237 -16.94 12.14 16.42
CA SER A 237 -17.63 11.13 17.22
C SER A 237 -16.82 10.70 18.44
N VAL A 238 -15.49 10.59 18.31
CA VAL A 238 -14.59 10.30 19.43
C VAL A 238 -14.54 11.46 20.42
N LYS A 239 -14.49 12.72 19.94
CA LYS A 239 -14.54 13.90 20.80
C LYS A 239 -15.87 13.99 21.57
N ALA A 240 -16.99 13.73 20.89
CA ALA A 240 -18.31 13.70 21.52
C ALA A 240 -18.42 12.61 22.60
N ALA A 241 -17.81 11.45 22.36
CA ALA A 241 -17.77 10.35 23.33
C ALA A 241 -16.79 10.61 24.50
N GLN A 242 -15.74 11.42 24.30
CA GLN A 242 -14.76 11.78 25.33
C GLN A 242 -15.24 12.88 26.29
N GLY A 243 -16.33 13.58 25.95
CA GLY A 243 -16.96 14.58 26.83
C GLY A 243 -17.60 14.00 28.10
N SER A 244 -17.50 12.70 28.33
CA SER A 244 -18.11 12.01 29.45
C SER A 244 -17.17 11.05 30.19
N THR A 245 -16.02 11.43 30.62
CA THR A 245 -15.23 10.84 31.73
C THR A 245 -13.73 10.88 31.46
N ALA A 246 -13.05 11.68 32.26
CA ALA A 246 -11.61 11.68 32.40
C ALA A 246 -11.20 10.49 33.27
N ALA A 247 -10.67 9.42 32.72
CA ALA A 247 -9.71 8.50 33.32
C ALA A 247 -9.61 7.16 32.57
N ASP A 248 -9.18 7.19 31.31
CA ASP A 248 -8.71 5.95 30.72
C ASP A 248 -7.31 6.20 30.12
N THR A 249 -6.34 5.44 30.60
CA THR A 249 -4.96 5.56 30.14
C THR A 249 -4.91 5.35 28.64
N GLY A 250 -4.18 6.18 27.90
CA GLY A 250 -4.14 6.17 26.44
C GLY A 250 -3.76 4.81 25.78
N TYR A 251 -3.36 3.83 26.59
CA TYR A 251 -3.10 2.45 26.18
C TYR A 251 -4.40 1.62 26.11
N GLN A 252 -5.28 1.76 27.10
CA GLN A 252 -6.57 1.04 27.10
C GLN A 252 -7.50 1.57 26.00
N GLN A 253 -7.45 2.88 25.73
CA GLN A 253 -8.20 3.50 24.66
C GLN A 253 -7.67 3.04 23.28
N ARG A 254 -6.36 2.90 23.10
CA ARG A 254 -5.78 2.31 21.87
C ARG A 254 -6.23 0.86 21.68
N ASN A 255 -6.24 0.05 22.71
CA ASN A 255 -6.69 -1.35 22.63
C ASN A 255 -8.19 -1.46 22.36
N LYS A 256 -9.01 -0.60 22.97
CA LYS A 256 -10.46 -0.54 22.67
C LYS A 256 -10.71 -0.07 21.22
N ASN A 257 -9.96 0.92 20.76
CA ASN A 257 -10.05 1.40 19.37
C ASN A 257 -9.54 0.37 18.37
N GLU A 258 -8.50 -0.38 18.70
CA GLU A 258 -7.98 -1.50 17.90
C GLU A 258 -8.98 -2.66 17.86
N ALA A 259 -9.59 -3.02 18.99
CA ALA A 259 -10.65 -4.02 19.05
C ALA A 259 -11.90 -3.58 18.27
N LYS A 260 -12.27 -2.30 18.37
CA LYS A 260 -13.38 -1.72 17.60
C LYS A 260 -13.06 -1.65 16.11
N ARG A 261 -11.81 -1.31 15.73
CA ARG A 261 -11.36 -1.37 14.34
C ARG A 261 -11.37 -2.78 13.79
N ARG A 262 -10.96 -3.77 14.57
CA ARG A 262 -11.04 -5.19 14.21
C ARG A 262 -12.48 -5.65 14.05
N SER A 263 -13.38 -5.26 14.96
CA SER A 263 -14.82 -5.53 14.86
C SER A 263 -15.42 -4.91 13.59
N ILE A 264 -15.16 -3.62 13.33
CA ILE A 264 -15.60 -2.95 12.10
C ILE A 264 -14.97 -3.58 10.85
N ALA A 265 -13.70 -3.99 10.92
CA ALA A 265 -13.04 -4.69 9.82
C ALA A 265 -13.61 -6.09 9.61
N THR A 266 -14.03 -6.77 10.67
CA THR A 266 -14.67 -8.08 10.60
C THR A 266 -16.09 -7.96 10.05
N ASP A 267 -16.84 -6.97 10.50
CA ASP A 267 -18.18 -6.66 9.96
C ASP A 267 -18.10 -6.19 8.51
N GLY A 268 -17.10 -5.38 8.15
CA GLY A 268 -16.82 -4.95 6.78
C GLY A 268 -16.44 -6.11 5.83
N ALA A 269 -15.82 -7.18 6.35
CA ALA A 269 -15.48 -8.36 5.57
C ALA A 269 -16.72 -9.16 5.09
N SER A 270 -17.87 -8.93 5.71
CA SER A 270 -19.16 -9.54 5.37
C SER A 270 -20.03 -8.64 4.48
N VAL A 271 -19.52 -7.53 4.01
CA VAL A 271 -20.28 -6.58 3.18
C VAL A 271 -19.79 -6.60 1.74
N MET A 272 -20.70 -6.85 0.82
CA MET A 272 -20.46 -6.71 -0.62
C MET A 272 -21.05 -5.39 -1.12
N ARG A 273 -20.25 -4.58 -1.79
CA ARG A 273 -20.71 -3.37 -2.46
C ARG A 273 -21.01 -3.65 -3.93
N VAL A 274 -22.24 -3.41 -4.32
CA VAL A 274 -22.69 -3.46 -5.72
C VAL A 274 -22.70 -2.04 -6.26
N CYS A 275 -21.83 -1.74 -7.22
CA CYS A 275 -21.73 -0.43 -7.84
C CYS A 275 -22.43 -0.43 -9.21
N PHE A 276 -23.11 0.65 -9.55
CA PHE A 276 -23.85 0.80 -10.80
C PHE A 276 -23.27 1.95 -11.61
N SER A 277 -23.17 1.75 -12.92
CA SER A 277 -22.73 2.80 -13.84
C SER A 277 -23.83 3.79 -14.20
N ARG A 278 -25.09 3.42 -14.01
CA ARG A 278 -26.26 4.26 -14.30
C ARG A 278 -27.32 4.10 -13.23
N ARG A 279 -28.05 5.19 -12.95
CA ARG A 279 -29.17 5.19 -12.01
C ARG A 279 -30.22 4.15 -12.38
N ALA A 280 -30.55 4.03 -13.67
CA ALA A 280 -31.52 3.06 -14.14
C ALA A 280 -31.18 1.60 -13.83
N ASP A 281 -29.89 1.25 -13.82
CA ASP A 281 -29.43 -0.10 -13.48
C ASP A 281 -29.55 -0.35 -11.97
N MET A 282 -29.26 0.68 -11.15
CA MET A 282 -29.49 0.61 -9.70
C MET A 282 -30.98 0.47 -9.39
N ASP A 283 -31.86 1.26 -10.04
CA ASP A 283 -33.31 1.18 -9.85
C ASP A 283 -33.85 -0.21 -10.28
N LYS A 284 -33.27 -0.79 -11.32
CA LYS A 284 -33.59 -2.17 -11.74
C LYS A 284 -33.17 -3.20 -10.68
N PHE A 285 -31.98 -3.03 -10.11
CA PHE A 285 -31.52 -3.86 -8.99
C PHE A 285 -32.45 -3.73 -7.79
N CYS A 286 -32.77 -2.50 -7.35
CA CYS A 286 -33.65 -2.24 -6.22
C CYS A 286 -35.05 -2.86 -6.43
N ARG A 287 -35.64 -2.72 -7.61
CA ARG A 287 -36.91 -3.38 -7.95
C ARG A 287 -36.81 -4.91 -7.87
N ARG A 288 -35.70 -5.48 -8.31
CA ARG A 288 -35.50 -6.94 -8.28
C ARG A 288 -35.31 -7.48 -6.87
N VAL A 289 -34.60 -6.74 -6.03
CA VAL A 289 -34.41 -7.07 -4.59
C VAL A 289 -35.67 -6.80 -3.78
N GLY A 290 -36.56 -5.91 -4.25
CA GLY A 290 -37.79 -5.53 -3.58
C GLY A 290 -37.61 -4.45 -2.52
N MET A 291 -36.49 -3.71 -2.55
CA MET A 291 -36.19 -2.63 -1.61
C MET A 291 -35.24 -1.60 -2.22
N ASP A 292 -35.30 -0.36 -1.74
CA ASP A 292 -34.42 0.75 -2.17
C ASP A 292 -33.55 1.25 -1.01
N ASP A 293 -33.26 0.41 -0.04
CA ASP A 293 -32.37 0.73 1.05
C ASP A 293 -30.89 0.65 0.64
N MET A 294 -30.06 1.48 1.28
CA MET A 294 -28.61 1.42 1.08
C MET A 294 -28.04 0.04 1.46
N ILE A 295 -28.62 -0.59 2.47
CA ILE A 295 -28.23 -1.89 2.99
C ILE A 295 -29.26 -2.92 2.57
N VAL A 296 -28.82 -3.94 1.86
CA VAL A 296 -29.62 -5.06 1.39
C VAL A 296 -29.27 -6.30 2.20
N PRO A 297 -30.23 -6.91 2.90
CA PRO A 297 -29.99 -8.20 3.57
C PRO A 297 -29.63 -9.28 2.58
N TYR A 298 -28.73 -10.17 2.98
CA TYR A 298 -28.25 -11.32 2.18
C TYR A 298 -29.39 -12.14 1.59
N GLU A 299 -30.41 -12.46 2.39
CA GLU A 299 -31.54 -13.29 2.00
C GLU A 299 -32.39 -12.63 0.87
N ALA A 300 -32.48 -11.31 0.89
CA ALA A 300 -33.16 -10.56 -0.19
C ALA A 300 -32.37 -10.63 -1.50
N ALA A 301 -31.04 -10.46 -1.40
CA ALA A 301 -30.16 -10.59 -2.55
C ALA A 301 -30.14 -12.04 -3.10
N GLU A 302 -30.15 -13.04 -2.26
CA GLU A 302 -30.15 -14.44 -2.66
C GLU A 302 -31.44 -14.84 -3.39
N ARG A 303 -32.60 -14.37 -2.90
CA ARG A 303 -33.89 -14.55 -3.59
C ARG A 303 -33.94 -13.84 -4.93
N ALA A 304 -33.39 -12.63 -5.00
CA ALA A 304 -33.40 -11.83 -6.23
C ALA A 304 -32.46 -12.40 -7.30
N PHE A 305 -31.34 -12.96 -6.87
CA PHE A 305 -30.28 -13.49 -7.76
C PHE A 305 -29.99 -14.95 -7.42
N PRO A 306 -30.91 -15.88 -7.69
CA PRO A 306 -30.68 -17.30 -7.41
C PRO A 306 -29.44 -17.79 -8.17
N ALA A 307 -28.70 -18.69 -7.56
CA ALA A 307 -27.58 -19.36 -8.20
C ALA A 307 -28.11 -20.13 -9.43
N THR A 308 -27.54 -19.93 -10.60
CA THR A 308 -27.90 -20.68 -11.78
C THR A 308 -27.01 -21.90 -11.89
N ASP A 309 -27.61 -23.08 -12.06
CA ASP A 309 -26.89 -24.34 -12.30
C ASP A 309 -26.08 -24.34 -13.61
N ASP A 310 -26.25 -23.30 -14.43
CA ASP A 310 -25.66 -23.19 -15.75
C ASP A 310 -24.20 -22.69 -15.68
N GLY A 311 -23.38 -23.55 -15.05
CA GLY A 311 -21.95 -23.35 -14.87
C GLY A 311 -21.14 -23.02 -16.12
N ARG A 312 -21.69 -23.18 -17.32
CA ARG A 312 -20.95 -22.99 -18.59
C ARG A 312 -21.04 -21.60 -19.18
N ARG A 313 -22.08 -20.84 -18.92
CA ARG A 313 -22.28 -19.52 -19.55
C ARG A 313 -21.44 -18.42 -18.91
N ALA A 314 -21.18 -18.54 -17.63
CA ALA A 314 -20.43 -17.55 -16.90
C ALA A 314 -18.90 -17.77 -17.00
N GLN A 315 -18.43 -19.01 -17.27
CA GLN A 315 -17.03 -19.31 -17.59
C GLN A 315 -16.54 -18.59 -18.86
N ARG A 316 -17.44 -18.36 -19.83
CA ARG A 316 -17.11 -17.62 -21.05
C ARG A 316 -16.97 -16.11 -20.88
N ILE A 317 -17.48 -15.54 -19.80
CA ILE A 317 -17.41 -14.08 -19.53
C ILE A 317 -16.18 -13.76 -18.67
N ALA A 318 -15.75 -14.65 -17.81
CA ALA A 318 -14.62 -14.46 -16.89
C ALA A 318 -13.24 -14.85 -17.45
N GLU A 319 -13.18 -15.84 -18.37
CA GLU A 319 -11.90 -16.38 -18.85
C GLU A 319 -11.22 -15.65 -20.02
N PRO A 320 -11.87 -14.94 -20.91
CA PRO A 320 -11.23 -14.61 -22.20
C PRO A 320 -10.37 -13.35 -22.20
N ARG A 321 -10.35 -12.56 -21.17
CA ARG A 321 -9.69 -11.24 -21.24
C ARG A 321 -8.42 -11.11 -20.38
N LEU A 322 -8.23 -12.00 -19.45
CA LEU A 322 -7.01 -12.05 -18.62
C LEU A 322 -5.72 -12.34 -19.41
N GLY A 323 -5.82 -12.95 -20.58
CA GLY A 323 -4.66 -13.33 -21.38
C GLY A 323 -4.19 -12.31 -22.42
N ARG A 324 -4.85 -11.16 -22.58
CA ARG A 324 -4.53 -10.19 -23.64
C ARG A 324 -3.89 -8.88 -23.16
N LEU A 325 -3.92 -8.59 -21.89
CA LEU A 325 -3.26 -7.42 -21.27
C LEU A 325 -1.99 -7.83 -20.50
N GLY A 326 -1.56 -9.07 -20.63
CA GLY A 326 -0.41 -9.65 -19.96
C GLY A 326 0.94 -9.18 -20.47
N ASN A 327 1.02 -7.95 -20.96
CA ASN A 327 2.28 -7.26 -21.24
C ASN A 327 2.20 -5.85 -20.69
N THR A 328 1.88 -5.71 -19.42
CA THR A 328 2.38 -4.52 -18.73
C THR A 328 3.89 -4.69 -18.61
N PRO A 329 4.68 -3.65 -18.87
CA PRO A 329 6.14 -3.69 -18.74
C PRO A 329 6.60 -4.34 -17.43
N PHE A 330 5.78 -4.23 -16.38
CA PHE A 330 6.08 -4.79 -15.07
C PHE A 330 5.81 -6.31 -14.94
N ALA A 331 4.90 -6.89 -15.70
CA ALA A 331 4.68 -8.35 -15.75
C ALA A 331 5.76 -9.06 -16.58
N SER A 332 6.36 -8.36 -17.53
CA SER A 332 7.47 -8.82 -18.35
C SER A 332 8.79 -8.27 -17.83
N MET A 333 9.03 -8.30 -16.53
CA MET A 333 10.34 -7.93 -15.97
C MET A 333 11.46 -8.83 -16.54
N ASP A 334 11.64 -8.82 -17.83
CA ASP A 334 12.90 -9.13 -18.48
C ASP A 334 13.82 -7.92 -18.32
N TYR A 335 14.55 -7.94 -17.23
CA TYR A 335 15.34 -6.86 -16.66
C TYR A 335 16.59 -6.55 -17.48
N THR A 336 16.42 -5.95 -18.63
CA THR A 336 17.54 -5.58 -19.50
C THR A 336 17.50 -4.11 -19.91
N GLY A 337 16.64 -3.31 -19.30
CA GLY A 337 16.44 -1.92 -19.67
C GLY A 337 16.62 -0.93 -18.52
N ASP A 338 16.34 0.33 -18.77
CA ASP A 338 16.23 1.37 -17.76
C ASP A 338 14.91 1.19 -16.99
N LEU A 339 14.92 0.36 -15.96
CA LEU A 339 13.75 0.01 -15.16
C LEU A 339 13.07 1.26 -14.56
N GLN A 340 13.84 2.29 -14.23
CA GLN A 340 13.29 3.53 -13.69
C GLN A 340 12.46 4.27 -14.73
N ALA A 341 12.99 4.48 -15.94
CA ALA A 341 12.28 5.13 -17.03
C ALA A 341 11.02 4.35 -17.41
N ASP A 342 11.16 3.03 -17.57
CA ASP A 342 10.03 2.16 -17.89
C ASP A 342 8.95 2.17 -16.81
N SER A 343 9.35 2.21 -15.54
CA SER A 343 8.42 2.26 -14.41
C SER A 343 7.61 3.54 -14.33
N PHE A 344 8.23 4.69 -14.59
CA PHE A 344 7.51 5.96 -14.65
C PHE A 344 6.62 6.04 -15.89
N ALA A 345 7.09 5.60 -17.05
CA ALA A 345 6.28 5.53 -18.26
C ALA A 345 5.06 4.61 -18.07
N GLU A 346 5.22 3.47 -17.41
CA GLU A 346 4.11 2.59 -17.08
C GLU A 346 3.10 3.28 -16.14
N ALA A 347 3.56 3.94 -15.09
CA ALA A 347 2.70 4.66 -14.17
C ALA A 347 1.88 5.74 -14.90
N ASP A 348 2.50 6.48 -15.81
CA ASP A 348 1.82 7.49 -16.63
C ASP A 348 0.78 6.86 -17.57
N VAL A 349 1.07 5.71 -18.16
CA VAL A 349 0.12 4.95 -19.00
C VAL A 349 -1.07 4.47 -18.16
N ILE A 350 -0.83 3.92 -17.00
CA ILE A 350 -1.88 3.48 -16.07
C ILE A 350 -2.76 4.67 -15.68
N LEU A 351 -2.16 5.79 -15.25
CA LEU A 351 -2.90 6.99 -14.87
C LEU A 351 -3.71 7.55 -16.03
N SER A 352 -3.11 7.66 -17.23
CA SER A 352 -3.81 8.15 -18.42
C SER A 352 -5.01 7.27 -18.80
N THR A 353 -4.87 5.94 -18.64
CA THR A 353 -5.96 4.98 -18.87
C THR A 353 -7.10 5.21 -17.87
N MET A 354 -6.77 5.42 -16.59
CA MET A 354 -7.74 5.70 -15.55
C MET A 354 -8.45 7.04 -15.78
N GLU A 355 -7.71 8.09 -16.15
CA GLU A 355 -8.27 9.41 -16.49
C GLU A 355 -9.14 9.37 -17.76
N ALA A 356 -8.76 8.56 -18.75
CA ALA A 356 -9.58 8.35 -19.95
C ALA A 356 -10.90 7.63 -19.60
N ALA A 357 -10.88 6.67 -18.69
CA ALA A 357 -12.09 6.00 -18.21
C ALA A 357 -13.07 6.97 -17.54
N ASP A 358 -12.55 7.97 -16.79
CA ASP A 358 -13.39 9.02 -16.20
C ASP A 358 -14.01 9.96 -17.23
N ARG A 359 -13.34 10.17 -18.38
CA ARG A 359 -13.81 11.06 -19.45
C ARG A 359 -14.76 10.40 -20.43
N HIS A 360 -14.97 9.10 -20.34
CA HIS A 360 -15.85 8.41 -21.29
C HIS A 360 -17.26 9.03 -21.27
N PRO A 361 -17.91 9.29 -22.44
CA PRO A 361 -19.19 10.03 -22.51
C PRO A 361 -20.34 9.40 -21.75
N THR A 362 -20.27 8.10 -21.46
CA THR A 362 -21.19 7.39 -20.55
C THR A 362 -20.77 7.50 -19.08
N GLY A 363 -19.55 7.99 -18.83
CA GLY A 363 -18.98 8.24 -17.53
C GLY A 363 -19.14 9.70 -17.15
N ARG A 364 -20.34 10.15 -16.78
CA ARG A 364 -20.43 11.29 -15.89
C ARG A 364 -19.52 10.96 -14.73
N ALA A 365 -18.60 11.87 -14.40
CA ALA A 365 -17.75 11.72 -13.22
C ALA A 365 -18.62 11.24 -12.06
N PHE A 366 -18.43 9.99 -11.64
CA PHE A 366 -19.23 9.39 -10.58
C PHE A 366 -18.75 9.95 -9.25
N THR A 367 -19.01 11.20 -9.03
CA THR A 367 -18.97 11.83 -7.71
C THR A 367 -20.22 11.47 -6.88
N ASP A 368 -21.21 10.85 -7.52
CA ASP A 368 -22.44 10.43 -6.85
C ASP A 368 -22.20 9.07 -6.16
N THR A 369 -21.82 9.16 -4.89
CA THR A 369 -21.69 8.00 -3.98
C THR A 369 -23.01 7.25 -3.78
N SER A 370 -24.14 7.75 -4.29
CA SER A 370 -25.46 7.13 -4.19
C SER A 370 -25.71 5.98 -5.16
N LEU A 371 -24.83 5.79 -6.17
CA LEU A 371 -24.97 4.73 -7.16
C LEU A 371 -24.37 3.40 -6.71
N TYR A 372 -24.56 3.04 -5.45
CA TYR A 372 -24.23 1.71 -4.96
C TYR A 372 -25.22 1.23 -3.92
N ARG A 373 -25.23 -0.08 -3.69
CA ARG A 373 -25.92 -0.74 -2.59
C ARG A 373 -24.96 -1.70 -1.90
N CYS A 374 -25.16 -1.94 -0.62
CA CYS A 374 -24.35 -2.86 0.16
C CYS A 374 -25.18 -4.08 0.53
N ILE A 375 -24.74 -5.26 0.14
CA ILE A 375 -25.31 -6.53 0.60
C ILE A 375 -24.54 -6.95 1.85
N VAL A 376 -25.24 -7.21 2.94
CA VAL A 376 -24.66 -7.63 4.21
C VAL A 376 -24.88 -9.14 4.38
N PHE A 377 -23.79 -9.86 4.62
CA PHE A 377 -23.77 -11.30 4.80
C PHE A 377 -23.55 -11.66 6.26
N PRO A 378 -24.06 -12.80 6.73
CA PRO A 378 -23.84 -13.29 8.10
C PRO A 378 -22.35 -13.54 8.41
N CYS A 379 -21.59 -14.00 7.40
CA CYS A 379 -20.17 -14.23 7.52
C CYS A 379 -19.46 -14.10 6.15
N ARG A 380 -18.14 -14.14 6.19
CA ARG A 380 -17.30 -14.02 4.99
C ARG A 380 -17.46 -15.21 4.05
N GLU A 381 -17.59 -16.41 4.59
CA GLU A 381 -17.78 -17.64 3.81
C GLU A 381 -19.07 -17.57 2.97
N ASP A 382 -20.17 -17.07 3.55
CA ASP A 382 -21.43 -16.88 2.84
C ASP A 382 -21.29 -15.86 1.69
N MET A 383 -20.56 -14.77 1.92
CA MET A 383 -20.28 -13.79 0.89
C MET A 383 -19.45 -14.39 -0.26
N GLU A 384 -18.39 -15.11 0.08
CA GLU A 384 -17.52 -15.74 -0.92
C GLU A 384 -18.27 -16.83 -1.71
N ASP A 385 -19.12 -17.60 -1.05
CA ASP A 385 -19.95 -18.63 -1.68
C ASP A 385 -21.02 -18.00 -2.61
N PHE A 386 -21.69 -16.94 -2.13
CA PHE A 386 -22.61 -16.17 -2.95
C PHE A 386 -21.96 -15.68 -4.24
N CYS A 387 -20.77 -15.07 -4.12
CA CYS A 387 -20.03 -14.56 -5.25
C CYS A 387 -19.54 -15.68 -6.18
N ARG A 388 -19.07 -16.79 -5.65
CA ARG A 388 -18.60 -17.93 -6.40
C ARG A 388 -19.74 -18.56 -7.23
N ARG A 389 -20.88 -18.81 -6.58
CA ARG A 389 -22.05 -19.42 -7.24
C ARG A 389 -22.64 -18.53 -8.32
N ARG A 390 -22.44 -17.20 -8.25
CA ARG A 390 -22.93 -16.21 -9.24
C ARG A 390 -21.83 -15.67 -10.13
N ARG A 391 -20.59 -16.14 -9.94
CA ARG A 391 -19.39 -15.76 -10.69
C ARG A 391 -19.19 -14.24 -10.78
N LEU A 392 -19.43 -13.60 -9.65
CA LEU A 392 -19.14 -12.19 -9.50
C LEU A 392 -17.63 -11.99 -9.45
N LEU A 393 -17.13 -10.98 -10.17
CA LEU A 393 -15.71 -10.64 -10.18
C LEU A 393 -15.28 -10.23 -8.75
N ARG A 394 -14.32 -10.96 -8.20
CA ARG A 394 -13.60 -10.52 -7.02
C ARG A 394 -12.56 -9.53 -7.46
N LEU A 395 -12.80 -8.26 -7.26
CA LEU A 395 -11.77 -7.25 -7.31
C LEU A 395 -10.97 -7.37 -6.01
N GLY A 396 -9.89 -8.11 -6.09
CA GLY A 396 -9.20 -8.75 -5.01
C GLY A 396 -8.56 -7.88 -3.98
N PHE A 397 -9.35 -7.29 -3.07
CA PHE A 397 -8.73 -6.53 -2.02
C PHE A 397 -9.45 -6.62 -0.71
N GLN A 398 -8.66 -6.96 0.29
CA GLN A 398 -8.96 -6.67 1.66
C GLN A 398 -8.76 -5.17 1.88
N PHE A 399 -9.84 -4.43 1.93
CA PHE A 399 -9.83 -3.18 2.66
C PHE A 399 -9.69 -3.45 4.15
N LEU A 400 -9.31 -2.44 4.91
CA LEU A 400 -9.49 -2.44 6.37
C LEU A 400 -10.95 -2.72 6.75
N ASP A 401 -11.88 -2.61 5.82
CA ASP A 401 -13.33 -2.75 5.92
C ASP A 401 -13.93 -3.87 5.05
N GLY A 402 -13.12 -4.78 4.54
CA GLY A 402 -13.63 -5.96 3.82
C GLY A 402 -13.30 -6.03 2.32
N SER A 403 -13.78 -7.08 1.68
CA SER A 403 -13.59 -7.35 0.25
C SER A 403 -14.65 -6.62 -0.57
N ARG A 404 -14.27 -5.97 -1.67
CA ARG A 404 -15.21 -5.44 -2.65
C ARG A 404 -15.46 -6.44 -3.76
N TRP A 405 -16.72 -6.52 -4.15
CA TRP A 405 -17.15 -7.32 -5.28
C TRP A 405 -17.93 -6.41 -6.23
N MET A 406 -17.71 -6.55 -7.52
CA MET A 406 -18.56 -5.91 -8.51
C MET A 406 -19.45 -6.96 -9.16
N ALA A 407 -20.76 -6.68 -9.17
CA ALA A 407 -21.69 -7.35 -10.04
C ALA A 407 -21.73 -6.57 -11.37
N THR A 408 -21.42 -7.22 -12.48
CA THR A 408 -21.80 -6.71 -13.79
C THR A 408 -23.30 -6.93 -13.93
N ALA A 409 -24.06 -5.84 -13.91
CA ALA A 409 -25.49 -5.86 -14.20
C ALA A 409 -25.72 -6.05 -15.70
#